data_16704ddbb233c29ded9a6e542f0fd9bb
#
_entry.id   16704ddbb233c29ded9a6e542f0fd9bb
#
_cell.length_a   1.000
_cell.length_b   1.000
_cell.length_c   1.000
_cell.angle_alpha   90.00
_cell.angle_beta   90.00
_cell.angle_gamma   90.00
#
_symmetry.space_group_name_H-M   'P 1'
#
loop_
_entity.id
_entity.type
_entity.pdbx_description
1 polymer ?
#
loop_
_entity_poly.entity_id
_entity_poly.type
_entity_poly.pdbx_seq_one_letter_code
_entity_poly.pdbx_strand_id
1 'polypeptide(L)'
;MFENYKTFKTTFAGRELMVETGKVCGLANGSCWVHYGETVVMVNVTASAKPREGVDFFPLAVDYEEKLYAVGKIPGGYLKREGRPSEKAILNSRVVDRPMRPLFPKDMRNDVAIVMTVLAVDPETQPEIIAMIGASIAVSISDIPWNGPIGGISVGLVDGEIVLMPDAEQRAKSDLQLTVASSEKKVVMIEAGANEVDDDTMLKAIMAGHEEINKSLIPFIKQIQAEIGKPKFSFPSMEVDHDLFEAIQNKYTEQVKFALDTDDKNVREERLQPIKDAIHAEFDEQYPDKAAMIDECIYKLQKFIVRRWLLDEQKRVDGRGMDEMRPLAAEVGLLPRVHGSGLFTRGQTQVMTITTLGPVSDSQKLDGIDEEETKRYMHHYNFPAYSVGETKASRGPGRREIGHGALAQRALEPVIPPVEEFPYAIRLVSEVLSSNGSTSQASICGSTLSLMDAGVPIKSPVAGISCGLITEGDRWMTMVDIQGLEDFFGDMDFKVGGTHKGITAIQMDLKIDGLTPEIIKDAFAKTHKARDYILDEIMLKAIPEPRPTVNKYAPKMLSLIHISEPTRHSLIS
;
A
#
# COMPACT_ATOMS: atom_id res chain seq x y z
N MET A 1 -35.62 -22.98 11.44
CA MET A 1 -35.47 -21.71 10.73
C MET A 1 -33.99 -21.43 10.43
N PHE A 2 -33.03 -21.87 11.26
CA PHE A 2 -31.60 -21.71 11.05
C PHE A 2 -30.87 -23.05 11.01
N GLU A 3 -31.26 -23.93 10.10
CA GLU A 3 -30.75 -25.31 9.98
C GLU A 3 -29.23 -25.36 9.66
N ASN A 4 -28.73 -24.34 8.98
CA ASN A 4 -27.31 -24.24 8.59
C ASN A 4 -26.49 -23.37 9.55
N TYR A 5 -27.05 -22.90 10.66
CA TYR A 5 -26.34 -22.08 11.63
C TYR A 5 -25.28 -22.91 12.36
N LYS A 6 -24.03 -22.42 12.30
CA LYS A 6 -22.89 -23.02 12.99
C LYS A 6 -22.04 -21.95 13.64
N THR A 7 -21.41 -22.32 14.73
CA THR A 7 -20.46 -21.49 15.47
C THR A 7 -19.17 -22.26 15.65
N PHE A 8 -18.06 -21.61 15.35
CA PHE A 8 -16.71 -22.13 15.51
C PHE A 8 -15.93 -21.23 16.45
N LYS A 9 -15.05 -21.81 17.27
CA LYS A 9 -14.25 -21.10 18.26
C LYS A 9 -12.82 -21.59 18.27
N THR A 10 -11.88 -20.66 18.45
CA THR A 10 -10.47 -20.95 18.70
C THR A 10 -9.86 -19.89 19.62
N THR A 11 -8.65 -20.13 20.11
CA THR A 11 -7.85 -19.12 20.79
C THR A 11 -6.86 -18.52 19.80
N PHE A 12 -6.89 -17.21 19.66
CA PHE A 12 -5.99 -16.44 18.80
C PHE A 12 -5.32 -15.34 19.60
N ALA A 13 -3.98 -15.33 19.60
CA ALA A 13 -3.18 -14.38 20.40
C ALA A 13 -3.67 -14.24 21.86
N GLY A 14 -4.02 -15.38 22.50
CA GLY A 14 -4.45 -15.44 23.88
C GLY A 14 -5.92 -15.10 24.17
N ARG A 15 -6.72 -14.70 23.17
CA ARG A 15 -8.15 -14.37 23.34
C ARG A 15 -9.04 -15.26 22.46
N GLU A 16 -10.32 -15.40 22.84
CA GLU A 16 -11.29 -16.17 22.04
C GLU A 16 -11.60 -15.46 20.73
N LEU A 17 -11.47 -16.19 19.62
CA LEU A 17 -11.97 -15.82 18.29
C LEU A 17 -13.16 -16.74 17.99
N MET A 18 -14.34 -16.15 17.72
CA MET A 18 -15.55 -16.87 17.39
C MET A 18 -16.04 -16.49 16.00
N VAL A 19 -16.51 -17.48 15.26
CA VAL A 19 -17.07 -17.32 13.91
C VAL A 19 -18.46 -17.91 13.85
N GLU A 20 -19.44 -17.11 13.42
CA GLU A 20 -20.81 -17.56 13.15
C GLU A 20 -21.07 -17.55 11.63
N THR A 21 -21.77 -18.56 11.14
CA THR A 21 -22.18 -18.67 9.73
C THR A 21 -23.51 -19.37 9.58
N GLY A 22 -24.16 -19.21 8.41
CA GLY A 22 -25.40 -19.90 8.06
C GLY A 22 -26.69 -19.34 8.67
N LYS A 23 -26.61 -18.23 9.44
CA LYS A 23 -27.75 -17.56 10.05
C LYS A 23 -28.33 -16.43 9.20
N VAL A 24 -27.44 -15.65 8.56
CA VAL A 24 -27.79 -14.45 7.80
C VAL A 24 -27.12 -14.48 6.43
N CYS A 25 -27.49 -13.54 5.56
CA CYS A 25 -26.87 -13.32 4.25
C CYS A 25 -26.89 -14.58 3.34
N GLY A 26 -27.95 -15.37 3.37
CA GLY A 26 -28.08 -16.64 2.63
C GLY A 26 -28.02 -16.52 1.10
N LEU A 27 -28.06 -15.31 0.53
CA LEU A 27 -27.90 -15.05 -0.91
C LEU A 27 -26.45 -14.80 -1.33
N ALA A 28 -25.54 -14.58 -0.37
CA ALA A 28 -24.12 -14.45 -0.65
C ALA A 28 -23.48 -15.82 -0.96
N ASN A 29 -22.44 -15.85 -1.78
CA ASN A 29 -21.68 -17.08 -2.04
C ASN A 29 -21.02 -17.62 -0.77
N GLY A 30 -20.51 -16.71 0.09
CA GLY A 30 -20.02 -17.00 1.43
C GLY A 30 -20.29 -15.84 2.39
N SER A 31 -20.59 -16.16 3.64
CA SER A 31 -20.86 -15.17 4.69
C SER A 31 -20.43 -15.66 6.05
N CYS A 32 -19.86 -14.77 6.86
CA CYS A 32 -19.59 -15.04 8.27
C CYS A 32 -19.65 -13.76 9.11
N TRP A 33 -19.91 -13.92 10.41
CA TRP A 33 -19.68 -12.93 11.44
C TRP A 33 -18.48 -13.37 12.27
N VAL A 34 -17.53 -12.49 12.46
CA VAL A 34 -16.33 -12.76 13.24
C VAL A 34 -16.35 -11.89 14.47
N HIS A 35 -16.19 -12.51 15.63
CA HIS A 35 -16.19 -11.90 16.96
C HIS A 35 -14.80 -12.04 17.58
N TYR A 36 -14.27 -10.94 18.12
CA TYR A 36 -13.04 -10.93 18.89
C TYR A 36 -13.15 -9.87 19.98
N GLY A 37 -13.28 -10.30 21.24
CA GLY A 37 -13.81 -9.43 22.30
C GLY A 37 -15.24 -9.00 21.96
N GLU A 38 -15.56 -7.73 22.11
CA GLU A 38 -16.85 -7.15 21.73
C GLU A 38 -16.87 -6.61 20.29
N THR A 39 -15.74 -6.70 19.57
CA THR A 39 -15.69 -6.34 18.15
C THR A 39 -16.35 -7.41 17.29
N VAL A 40 -17.25 -6.98 16.41
CA VAL A 40 -17.98 -7.86 15.49
C VAL A 40 -17.89 -7.29 14.07
N VAL A 41 -17.40 -8.11 13.14
CA VAL A 41 -17.35 -7.78 11.72
C VAL A 41 -18.13 -8.81 10.91
N MET A 42 -19.06 -8.33 10.10
CA MET A 42 -19.78 -9.15 9.13
C MET A 42 -19.04 -9.10 7.80
N VAL A 43 -18.77 -10.25 7.21
CA VAL A 43 -18.12 -10.35 5.91
C VAL A 43 -18.98 -11.18 4.95
N ASN A 44 -19.20 -10.62 3.76
CA ASN A 44 -19.94 -11.25 2.68
C ASN A 44 -19.09 -11.27 1.41
N VAL A 45 -19.11 -12.38 0.69
CA VAL A 45 -18.50 -12.49 -0.63
C VAL A 45 -19.53 -12.95 -1.66
N THR A 46 -19.50 -12.29 -2.81
CA THR A 46 -20.36 -12.62 -3.95
C THR A 46 -19.55 -12.67 -5.23
N ALA A 47 -19.95 -13.51 -6.18
CA ALA A 47 -19.37 -13.56 -7.52
C ALA A 47 -20.47 -13.52 -8.59
N SER A 48 -20.15 -12.89 -9.74
CA SER A 48 -21.04 -12.92 -10.90
C SER A 48 -21.10 -14.33 -11.51
N ALA A 49 -22.25 -14.71 -12.03
CA ALA A 49 -22.43 -16.01 -12.69
C ALA A 49 -21.68 -16.12 -14.03
N LYS A 50 -21.36 -14.97 -14.66
CA LYS A 50 -20.68 -14.90 -15.95
C LYS A 50 -19.47 -13.96 -15.85
N PRO A 51 -18.42 -14.21 -16.65
CA PRO A 51 -17.32 -13.26 -16.80
C PRO A 51 -17.79 -11.90 -17.26
N ARG A 52 -17.11 -10.83 -16.82
CA ARG A 52 -17.32 -9.49 -17.33
C ARG A 52 -16.70 -9.37 -18.72
N GLU A 53 -17.50 -8.92 -19.69
CA GLU A 53 -17.02 -8.69 -21.04
C GLU A 53 -16.13 -7.42 -21.14
N GLY A 54 -15.13 -7.46 -21.99
CA GLY A 54 -14.27 -6.30 -22.30
C GLY A 54 -13.28 -5.91 -21.21
N VAL A 55 -12.95 -6.80 -20.27
CA VAL A 55 -11.90 -6.57 -19.25
C VAL A 55 -10.74 -7.54 -19.44
N ASP A 56 -9.53 -7.01 -19.27
CA ASP A 56 -8.25 -7.71 -19.36
C ASP A 56 -7.65 -8.09 -17.99
N PHE A 57 -8.33 -7.73 -16.90
CA PHE A 57 -7.89 -7.98 -15.53
C PHE A 57 -8.95 -8.74 -14.72
N PHE A 58 -8.54 -9.30 -13.58
CA PHE A 58 -9.46 -9.89 -12.60
C PHE A 58 -10.24 -8.80 -11.84
N PRO A 59 -11.57 -8.72 -12.01
CA PRO A 59 -12.38 -7.65 -11.41
C PRO A 59 -12.78 -7.98 -9.95
N LEU A 60 -11.87 -7.69 -9.01
CA LEU A 60 -12.11 -7.82 -7.57
C LEU A 60 -12.41 -6.45 -6.95
N ALA A 61 -13.55 -6.35 -6.27
CA ALA A 61 -13.90 -5.25 -5.38
C ALA A 61 -13.78 -5.70 -3.92
N VAL A 62 -13.06 -4.91 -3.11
CA VAL A 62 -12.97 -5.12 -1.67
C VAL A 62 -13.38 -3.82 -1.00
N ASP A 63 -14.43 -3.87 -0.19
CA ASP A 63 -15.01 -2.74 0.50
C ASP A 63 -15.06 -2.97 2.01
N TYR A 64 -14.54 -2.00 2.76
CA TYR A 64 -14.60 -1.96 4.21
C TYR A 64 -15.52 -0.83 4.62
N GLU A 65 -16.59 -1.16 5.32
CA GLU A 65 -17.64 -0.23 5.69
C GLU A 65 -17.61 0.06 7.19
N GLU A 66 -17.26 1.29 7.52
CA GLU A 66 -17.38 1.85 8.87
C GLU A 66 -18.82 2.31 9.11
N LYS A 67 -19.45 1.79 10.15
CA LYS A 67 -20.79 2.18 10.56
C LYS A 67 -20.67 2.86 11.93
N LEU A 68 -21.07 4.14 12.04
CA LEU A 68 -20.94 4.91 13.28
C LEU A 68 -21.79 4.33 14.42
N TYR A 69 -22.85 3.58 14.12
CA TYR A 69 -23.59 2.85 15.15
C TYR A 69 -22.73 1.79 15.87
N ALA A 70 -21.65 1.30 15.23
CA ALA A 70 -20.74 0.33 15.85
C ALA A 70 -20.01 0.88 17.10
N VAL A 71 -19.93 2.21 17.22
CA VAL A 71 -19.38 2.94 18.37
C VAL A 71 -20.44 3.83 19.03
N GLY A 72 -21.73 3.60 18.78
CA GLY A 72 -22.84 4.33 19.38
C GLY A 72 -22.97 5.79 18.95
N LYS A 73 -22.36 6.17 17.80
CA LYS A 73 -22.40 7.54 17.26
C LYS A 73 -23.44 7.70 16.15
N ILE A 74 -24.03 8.90 16.06
CA ILE A 74 -24.85 9.32 14.90
C ILE A 74 -23.93 10.14 13.99
N PRO A 75 -23.92 9.92 12.67
CA PRO A 75 -23.08 10.68 11.73
C PRO A 75 -23.24 12.20 11.89
N GLY A 76 -22.13 12.93 11.97
CA GLY A 76 -22.09 14.38 12.23
C GLY A 76 -22.65 15.23 11.08
N GLY A 77 -22.59 14.73 9.84
CA GLY A 77 -23.06 15.44 8.66
C GLY A 77 -24.55 15.77 8.66
N TYR A 78 -24.98 16.69 7.77
CA TYR A 78 -26.38 17.16 7.68
C TYR A 78 -27.39 16.03 7.47
N LEU A 79 -27.04 15.05 6.61
CA LEU A 79 -27.95 13.93 6.29
C LEU A 79 -28.04 12.87 7.41
N LYS A 80 -27.20 12.97 8.45
CA LYS A 80 -27.14 11.97 9.54
C LYS A 80 -27.00 10.54 9.03
N ARG A 81 -26.23 10.37 7.95
CA ARG A 81 -25.96 9.10 7.30
C ARG A 81 -24.49 9.08 6.85
N GLU A 82 -23.88 7.90 6.89
CA GLU A 82 -22.56 7.67 6.32
C GLU A 82 -22.57 8.01 4.81
N GLY A 83 -21.57 8.73 4.36
CA GLY A 83 -21.40 9.16 2.99
C GLY A 83 -20.43 8.27 2.20
N ARG A 84 -19.44 8.90 1.56
CA ARG A 84 -18.34 8.18 0.92
C ARG A 84 -17.46 7.52 1.97
N PRO A 85 -16.80 6.39 1.63
CA PRO A 85 -15.83 5.78 2.54
C PRO A 85 -14.81 6.78 3.05
N SER A 86 -14.48 6.71 4.33
CA SER A 86 -13.40 7.49 4.94
C SER A 86 -12.05 7.12 4.32
N GLU A 87 -11.04 7.98 4.50
CA GLU A 87 -9.65 7.64 4.12
C GLU A 87 -9.22 6.31 4.76
N LYS A 88 -9.51 6.12 6.06
CA LYS A 88 -9.21 4.89 6.78
C LYS A 88 -9.95 3.68 6.23
N ALA A 89 -11.23 3.81 5.91
CA ALA A 89 -11.99 2.71 5.27
C ALA A 89 -11.38 2.29 3.93
N ILE A 90 -10.92 3.25 3.13
CA ILE A 90 -10.21 2.96 1.87
C ILE A 90 -8.88 2.25 2.12
N LEU A 91 -8.11 2.69 3.12
CA LEU A 91 -6.84 2.06 3.48
C LEU A 91 -7.06 0.63 4.00
N ASN A 92 -8.05 0.41 4.86
CA ASN A 92 -8.40 -0.91 5.38
C ASN A 92 -8.89 -1.85 4.26
N SER A 93 -9.69 -1.34 3.30
CA SER A 93 -10.03 -2.10 2.09
C SER A 93 -8.77 -2.57 1.34
N ARG A 94 -7.76 -1.71 1.20
CA ARG A 94 -6.50 -2.03 0.53
C ARG A 94 -5.64 -3.02 1.31
N VAL A 95 -5.61 -2.93 2.65
CA VAL A 95 -4.90 -3.88 3.51
C VAL A 95 -5.44 -5.29 3.34
N VAL A 96 -6.75 -5.45 3.12
CA VAL A 96 -7.38 -6.76 2.86
C VAL A 96 -7.24 -7.19 1.40
N ASP A 97 -7.42 -6.28 0.43
CA ASP A 97 -7.32 -6.59 -1.01
C ASP A 97 -5.94 -7.16 -1.38
N ARG A 98 -4.85 -6.54 -0.89
CA ARG A 98 -3.48 -6.90 -1.28
C ARG A 98 -3.10 -8.36 -1.01
N PRO A 99 -3.34 -8.95 0.18
CA PRO A 99 -3.03 -10.35 0.43
C PRO A 99 -4.02 -11.33 -0.22
N MET A 100 -5.26 -10.90 -0.52
CA MET A 100 -6.30 -11.75 -1.08
C MET A 100 -6.17 -11.90 -2.60
N ARG A 101 -5.94 -10.80 -3.31
CA ARG A 101 -5.95 -10.70 -4.78
C ARG A 101 -4.99 -11.67 -5.49
N PRO A 102 -3.72 -11.84 -5.07
CA PRO A 102 -2.77 -12.72 -5.75
C PRO A 102 -3.13 -14.20 -5.71
N LEU A 103 -4.03 -14.60 -4.81
CA LEU A 103 -4.45 -15.98 -4.60
C LEU A 103 -5.68 -16.37 -5.42
N PHE A 104 -6.33 -15.42 -6.11
CA PHE A 104 -7.36 -15.73 -7.09
C PHE A 104 -6.72 -16.16 -8.42
N PRO A 105 -7.42 -17.00 -9.22
CA PRO A 105 -6.95 -17.35 -10.56
C PRO A 105 -6.77 -16.11 -11.43
N LYS A 106 -5.61 -15.96 -12.05
CA LYS A 106 -5.26 -14.77 -12.86
C LYS A 106 -6.07 -14.65 -14.14
N ASP A 107 -6.59 -15.76 -14.62
CA ASP A 107 -7.36 -15.91 -15.86
C ASP A 107 -8.88 -15.85 -15.63
N MET A 108 -9.34 -15.69 -14.40
CA MET A 108 -10.76 -15.50 -14.07
C MET A 108 -11.21 -14.06 -14.37
N ARG A 109 -12.38 -13.90 -14.98
CA ARG A 109 -12.98 -12.59 -15.31
C ARG A 109 -14.38 -12.39 -14.72
N ASN A 110 -14.82 -13.31 -13.86
CA ASN A 110 -16.02 -13.10 -13.06
C ASN A 110 -15.79 -11.96 -12.07
N ASP A 111 -16.78 -11.07 -11.91
CA ASP A 111 -16.73 -10.07 -10.83
C ASP A 111 -16.78 -10.78 -9.49
N VAL A 112 -15.91 -10.37 -8.58
CA VAL A 112 -15.95 -10.80 -7.18
C VAL A 112 -15.99 -9.56 -6.29
N ALA A 113 -16.90 -9.55 -5.33
CA ALA A 113 -17.03 -8.49 -4.36
C ALA A 113 -16.93 -9.07 -2.94
N ILE A 114 -16.03 -8.51 -2.13
CA ILE A 114 -15.88 -8.79 -0.70
C ILE A 114 -16.29 -7.53 0.05
N VAL A 115 -17.35 -7.62 0.86
CA VAL A 115 -17.85 -6.49 1.65
C VAL A 115 -17.74 -6.85 3.13
N MET A 116 -16.98 -6.02 3.85
CA MET A 116 -16.71 -6.16 5.28
C MET A 116 -17.39 -5.01 6.01
N THR A 117 -18.41 -5.31 6.81
CA THR A 117 -19.17 -4.30 7.56
C THR A 117 -18.85 -4.42 9.05
N VAL A 118 -18.34 -3.36 9.65
CA VAL A 118 -18.07 -3.29 11.08
C VAL A 118 -19.39 -3.05 11.83
N LEU A 119 -19.81 -4.02 12.64
CA LEU A 119 -21.08 -3.99 13.34
C LEU A 119 -20.97 -3.52 14.80
N ALA A 120 -19.86 -3.82 15.44
CA ALA A 120 -19.54 -3.37 16.80
C ALA A 120 -18.01 -3.23 16.94
N VAL A 121 -17.55 -2.28 17.72
CA VAL A 121 -16.13 -2.04 17.98
C VAL A 121 -15.87 -2.02 19.49
N ASP A 122 -14.96 -2.89 19.90
CA ASP A 122 -14.28 -2.87 21.17
C ASP A 122 -12.97 -2.09 20.99
N PRO A 123 -12.72 -0.99 21.70
CA PRO A 123 -11.49 -0.21 21.56
C PRO A 123 -10.20 -1.02 21.74
N GLU A 124 -10.26 -2.15 22.44
CA GLU A 124 -9.12 -3.05 22.63
C GLU A 124 -8.75 -3.84 21.37
N THR A 125 -9.59 -3.77 20.31
CA THR A 125 -9.41 -4.60 19.10
C THR A 125 -9.44 -3.77 17.82
N GLN A 126 -8.51 -4.02 16.93
CA GLN A 126 -8.47 -3.41 15.60
C GLN A 126 -9.42 -4.16 14.64
N PRO A 127 -10.56 -3.56 14.23
CA PRO A 127 -11.58 -4.24 13.42
C PRO A 127 -11.07 -4.69 12.03
N GLU A 128 -10.07 -4.02 11.46
CA GLU A 128 -9.50 -4.34 10.15
C GLU A 128 -8.81 -5.71 10.13
N ILE A 129 -8.20 -6.13 11.23
CA ILE A 129 -7.59 -7.47 11.36
C ILE A 129 -8.69 -8.53 11.37
N ILE A 130 -9.77 -8.27 12.12
CA ILE A 130 -10.92 -9.18 12.18
C ILE A 130 -11.64 -9.25 10.83
N ALA A 131 -11.73 -8.13 10.11
CA ALA A 131 -12.26 -8.07 8.75
C ALA A 131 -11.43 -8.93 7.77
N MET A 132 -10.10 -8.89 7.87
CA MET A 132 -9.21 -9.71 7.04
C MET A 132 -9.38 -11.21 7.31
N ILE A 133 -9.46 -11.60 8.58
CA ILE A 133 -9.75 -12.99 8.97
C ILE A 133 -11.10 -13.43 8.41
N GLY A 134 -12.13 -12.60 8.57
CA GLY A 134 -13.46 -12.84 8.04
C GLY A 134 -13.51 -12.94 6.52
N ALA A 135 -12.75 -12.12 5.79
CA ALA A 135 -12.64 -12.17 4.34
C ALA A 135 -12.02 -13.52 3.89
N SER A 136 -10.97 -13.96 4.54
CA SER A 136 -10.36 -15.26 4.28
C SER A 136 -11.35 -16.41 4.53
N ILE A 137 -12.10 -16.38 5.63
CA ILE A 137 -13.10 -17.40 5.96
C ILE A 137 -14.24 -17.39 4.92
N ALA A 138 -14.83 -16.22 4.65
CA ALA A 138 -15.98 -16.11 3.73
C ALA A 138 -15.64 -16.62 2.32
N VAL A 139 -14.45 -16.30 1.79
CA VAL A 139 -14.00 -16.81 0.48
C VAL A 139 -13.68 -18.30 0.55
N SER A 140 -13.06 -18.78 1.62
CA SER A 140 -12.72 -20.20 1.80
C SER A 140 -13.94 -21.10 1.81
N ILE A 141 -15.03 -20.70 2.50
CA ILE A 141 -16.27 -21.48 2.59
C ILE A 141 -17.22 -21.29 1.38
N SER A 142 -16.98 -20.27 0.54
CA SER A 142 -17.77 -20.02 -0.68
C SER A 142 -17.46 -21.03 -1.79
N ASP A 143 -18.23 -20.98 -2.85
CA ASP A 143 -17.95 -21.71 -4.09
C ASP A 143 -16.99 -20.99 -5.05
N ILE A 144 -16.44 -19.83 -4.66
CA ILE A 144 -15.53 -19.03 -5.49
C ILE A 144 -14.14 -19.67 -5.49
N PRO A 145 -13.50 -19.90 -6.67
CA PRO A 145 -12.14 -20.40 -6.77
C PRO A 145 -11.11 -19.45 -6.12
N TRP A 146 -10.32 -19.96 -5.19
CA TRP A 146 -9.31 -19.19 -4.47
C TRP A 146 -8.30 -20.11 -3.78
N ASN A 147 -7.00 -19.76 -3.81
CA ASN A 147 -5.88 -20.55 -3.31
C ASN A 147 -5.44 -20.19 -1.87
N GLY A 148 -6.37 -19.66 -1.05
CA GLY A 148 -6.16 -19.48 0.38
C GLY A 148 -6.24 -20.80 1.17
N PRO A 149 -6.33 -20.71 2.51
CA PRO A 149 -6.58 -19.49 3.31
C PRO A 149 -5.36 -18.63 3.61
N ILE A 150 -5.63 -17.41 4.04
CA ILE A 150 -4.67 -16.53 4.70
C ILE A 150 -5.14 -16.19 6.11
N GLY A 151 -4.22 -15.83 6.98
CA GLY A 151 -4.50 -15.16 8.25
C GLY A 151 -3.91 -13.76 8.27
N GLY A 152 -4.45 -12.90 9.13
CA GLY A 152 -3.94 -11.56 9.40
C GLY A 152 -3.76 -11.33 10.90
N ILE A 153 -2.72 -10.57 11.27
CA ILE A 153 -2.41 -10.23 12.66
C ILE A 153 -1.82 -8.83 12.76
N SER A 154 -2.12 -8.16 13.88
CA SER A 154 -1.42 -6.93 14.29
C SER A 154 -0.30 -7.29 15.25
N VAL A 155 0.87 -6.64 15.07
CA VAL A 155 2.06 -6.82 15.90
C VAL A 155 2.57 -5.47 16.35
N GLY A 156 2.84 -5.33 17.63
CA GLY A 156 3.43 -4.17 18.27
C GLY A 156 4.83 -4.45 18.81
N LEU A 157 5.52 -3.37 19.19
CA LEU A 157 6.80 -3.40 19.91
C LEU A 157 6.68 -2.47 21.13
N VAL A 158 6.50 -3.05 22.31
CA VAL A 158 6.28 -2.30 23.57
C VAL A 158 7.44 -2.58 24.50
N ASP A 159 8.14 -1.53 24.93
CA ASP A 159 9.32 -1.62 25.79
C ASP A 159 10.40 -2.61 25.27
N GLY A 160 10.53 -2.71 23.93
CA GLY A 160 11.46 -3.61 23.25
C GLY A 160 10.96 -5.06 23.09
N GLU A 161 9.78 -5.39 23.58
CA GLU A 161 9.16 -6.72 23.46
C GLU A 161 8.10 -6.76 22.35
N ILE A 162 8.10 -7.85 21.58
CA ILE A 162 7.10 -8.07 20.52
C ILE A 162 5.76 -8.49 21.15
N VAL A 163 4.70 -7.78 20.85
CA VAL A 163 3.35 -8.03 21.33
C VAL A 163 2.42 -8.36 20.16
N LEU A 164 1.71 -9.49 20.26
CA LEU A 164 0.73 -9.92 19.25
C LEU A 164 -0.67 -9.42 19.63
N MET A 165 -1.39 -8.86 18.66
CA MET A 165 -2.72 -8.26 18.86
C MET A 165 -2.74 -7.28 20.05
N PRO A 166 -1.89 -6.23 20.05
CA PRO A 166 -1.76 -5.30 21.16
C PRO A 166 -3.11 -4.62 21.46
N ASP A 167 -3.43 -4.49 22.75
CA ASP A 167 -4.57 -3.73 23.24
C ASP A 167 -4.39 -2.21 23.07
N ALA A 168 -5.38 -1.40 23.44
CA ALA A 168 -5.34 0.05 23.24
C ALA A 168 -4.16 0.71 23.98
N GLU A 169 -3.89 0.31 25.22
CA GLU A 169 -2.77 0.85 26.01
C GLU A 169 -1.42 0.47 25.40
N GLN A 170 -1.27 -0.77 24.98
CA GLN A 170 -0.07 -1.27 24.31
C GLN A 170 0.16 -0.58 22.97
N ARG A 171 -0.89 -0.36 22.16
CA ARG A 171 -0.79 0.39 20.89
C ARG A 171 -0.32 1.82 21.10
N ALA A 172 -0.81 2.49 22.12
CA ALA A 172 -0.43 3.87 22.43
C ALA A 172 1.05 4.02 22.82
N LYS A 173 1.68 2.96 23.36
CA LYS A 173 3.09 2.92 23.78
C LYS A 173 4.01 2.24 22.75
N SER A 174 3.44 1.64 21.74
CA SER A 174 4.18 0.81 20.80
C SER A 174 5.02 1.62 19.83
N ASP A 175 6.30 1.26 19.66
CA ASP A 175 7.19 1.78 18.63
C ASP A 175 6.93 1.15 17.25
N LEU A 176 6.00 0.21 17.14
CA LEU A 176 5.68 -0.52 15.92
C LEU A 176 4.17 -0.75 15.78
N GLN A 177 3.63 -0.36 14.63
CA GLN A 177 2.30 -0.74 14.18
C GLN A 177 2.46 -1.58 12.91
N LEU A 178 2.51 -2.89 13.06
CA LEU A 178 2.75 -3.82 11.98
C LEU A 178 1.51 -4.69 11.74
N THR A 179 1.07 -4.75 10.49
CA THR A 179 0.09 -5.73 10.03
C THR A 179 0.79 -6.75 9.15
N VAL A 180 0.67 -8.01 9.51
CA VAL A 180 1.19 -9.15 8.73
C VAL A 180 0.01 -9.99 8.25
N ALA A 181 0.03 -10.34 6.96
CA ALA A 181 -0.82 -11.41 6.45
C ALA A 181 0.05 -12.56 5.93
N SER A 182 -0.36 -13.78 6.20
CA SER A 182 0.39 -14.97 5.83
C SER A 182 -0.53 -16.10 5.36
N SER A 183 -0.03 -16.85 4.38
CA SER A 183 -0.51 -18.21 4.08
C SER A 183 0.21 -19.22 4.98
N GLU A 184 -0.05 -20.51 4.79
CA GLU A 184 0.60 -21.58 5.57
C GLU A 184 2.13 -21.55 5.46
N LYS A 185 2.68 -21.17 4.33
CA LYS A 185 4.13 -21.29 4.05
C LYS A 185 4.85 -19.96 3.94
N LYS A 186 4.14 -18.87 3.64
CA LYS A 186 4.75 -17.62 3.18
C LYS A 186 4.06 -16.40 3.77
N VAL A 187 4.82 -15.33 3.95
CA VAL A 187 4.29 -14.00 4.24
C VAL A 187 3.76 -13.39 2.95
N VAL A 188 2.49 -13.00 2.93
CA VAL A 188 1.80 -12.50 1.72
C VAL A 188 1.57 -11.00 1.72
N MET A 189 1.64 -10.34 2.88
CA MET A 189 1.53 -8.90 3.00
C MET A 189 2.21 -8.39 4.28
N ILE A 190 2.89 -7.27 4.14
CA ILE A 190 3.49 -6.50 5.25
C ILE A 190 3.08 -5.04 5.07
N GLU A 191 2.54 -4.44 6.12
CA GLU A 191 2.33 -3.00 6.21
C GLU A 191 2.72 -2.53 7.61
N ALA A 192 3.63 -1.57 7.71
CA ALA A 192 4.12 -1.08 8.98
C ALA A 192 4.24 0.45 9.02
N GLY A 193 3.97 1.01 10.21
CA GLY A 193 4.48 2.28 10.68
C GLY A 193 5.37 2.01 11.90
N ALA A 194 6.51 2.67 12.02
CA ALA A 194 7.47 2.36 13.07
C ALA A 194 8.24 3.61 13.51
N ASN A 195 8.64 3.63 14.77
CA ASN A 195 9.47 4.67 15.35
C ASN A 195 10.95 4.30 15.24
N GLU A 196 11.49 4.33 14.00
CA GLU A 196 12.90 4.03 13.70
C GLU A 196 13.34 2.63 14.18
N VAL A 197 12.52 1.60 13.90
CA VAL A 197 12.81 0.21 14.27
C VAL A 197 13.86 -0.38 13.33
N ASP A 198 14.85 -1.08 13.90
CA ASP A 198 15.90 -1.73 13.12
C ASP A 198 15.42 -2.95 12.30
N ASP A 199 16.19 -3.29 11.26
CA ASP A 199 15.82 -4.33 10.29
C ASP A 199 15.66 -5.71 10.94
N ASP A 200 16.49 -6.08 11.91
CA ASP A 200 16.44 -7.39 12.57
C ASP A 200 15.22 -7.51 13.49
N THR A 201 14.91 -6.45 14.24
CA THR A 201 13.70 -6.38 15.09
C THR A 201 12.44 -6.41 14.24
N MET A 202 12.43 -5.69 13.11
CA MET A 202 11.32 -5.72 12.16
C MET A 202 11.10 -7.13 11.59
N LEU A 203 12.16 -7.81 11.19
CA LEU A 203 12.06 -9.18 10.68
C LEU A 203 11.55 -10.15 11.76
N LYS A 204 12.02 -10.04 13.00
CA LYS A 204 11.52 -10.85 14.12
C LYS A 204 10.04 -10.63 14.38
N ALA A 205 9.57 -9.37 14.32
CA ALA A 205 8.16 -9.03 14.49
C ALA A 205 7.28 -9.63 13.37
N ILE A 206 7.73 -9.56 12.11
CA ILE A 206 7.06 -10.18 10.96
C ILE A 206 6.96 -11.68 11.16
N MET A 207 8.04 -12.34 11.56
CA MET A 207 8.08 -13.79 11.75
C MET A 207 7.23 -14.25 12.94
N ALA A 208 7.19 -13.48 14.03
CA ALA A 208 6.31 -13.77 15.16
C ALA A 208 4.83 -13.73 14.76
N GLY A 209 4.44 -12.75 13.93
CA GLY A 209 3.10 -12.68 13.34
C GLY A 209 2.80 -13.88 12.44
N HIS A 210 3.74 -14.26 11.57
CA HIS A 210 3.62 -15.41 10.69
C HIS A 210 3.44 -16.73 11.48
N GLU A 211 4.21 -16.93 12.53
CA GLU A 211 4.14 -18.12 13.40
C GLU A 211 2.78 -18.24 14.10
N GLU A 212 2.25 -17.14 14.67
CA GLU A 212 0.95 -17.15 15.33
C GLU A 212 -0.19 -17.42 14.35
N ILE A 213 -0.15 -16.82 13.15
CA ILE A 213 -1.12 -17.09 12.07
C ILE A 213 -1.14 -18.59 11.75
N ASN A 214 0.02 -19.20 11.59
CA ASN A 214 0.13 -20.63 11.26
C ASN A 214 -0.24 -21.56 12.41
N LYS A 215 -0.02 -21.14 13.63
CA LYS A 215 -0.39 -21.91 14.82
C LYS A 215 -1.90 -21.90 15.07
N SER A 216 -2.54 -20.73 14.90
CA SER A 216 -3.91 -20.53 15.37
C SER A 216 -4.93 -20.38 14.23
N LEU A 217 -4.67 -19.53 13.24
CA LEU A 217 -5.66 -19.14 12.24
C LEU A 217 -5.75 -20.10 11.05
N ILE A 218 -4.64 -20.48 10.45
CA ILE A 218 -4.66 -21.34 9.25
C ILE A 218 -5.33 -22.70 9.52
N PRO A 219 -4.99 -23.43 10.61
CA PRO A 219 -5.67 -24.68 10.95
C PRO A 219 -7.17 -24.48 11.22
N PHE A 220 -7.53 -23.40 11.91
CA PHE A 220 -8.90 -23.06 12.23
C PHE A 220 -9.73 -22.78 10.97
N ILE A 221 -9.23 -21.98 10.03
CA ILE A 221 -9.93 -21.67 8.77
C ILE A 221 -10.08 -22.93 7.91
N LYS A 222 -9.04 -23.77 7.84
CA LYS A 222 -9.09 -25.07 7.15
C LYS A 222 -10.13 -26.01 7.75
N GLN A 223 -10.26 -26.03 9.09
CA GLN A 223 -11.30 -26.81 9.77
C GLN A 223 -12.70 -26.33 9.35
N ILE A 224 -12.96 -25.03 9.39
CA ILE A 224 -14.23 -24.44 8.96
C ILE A 224 -14.52 -24.79 7.50
N GLN A 225 -13.54 -24.61 6.62
CA GLN A 225 -13.65 -24.94 5.20
C GLN A 225 -13.97 -26.41 4.95
N ALA A 226 -13.33 -27.33 5.68
CA ALA A 226 -13.55 -28.76 5.55
C ALA A 226 -14.97 -29.18 6.00
N GLU A 227 -15.55 -28.46 6.99
CA GLU A 227 -16.87 -28.79 7.53
C GLU A 227 -18.04 -28.21 6.75
N ILE A 228 -17.89 -27.00 6.20
CA ILE A 228 -18.99 -26.24 5.57
C ILE A 228 -18.65 -25.65 4.20
N GLY A 229 -17.43 -25.85 3.71
CA GLY A 229 -16.98 -25.31 2.41
C GLY A 229 -17.81 -25.88 1.25
N LYS A 230 -18.12 -25.01 0.30
CA LYS A 230 -18.81 -25.39 -0.94
C LYS A 230 -17.80 -25.84 -2.00
N PRO A 231 -18.18 -26.77 -2.92
CA PRO A 231 -17.38 -27.07 -4.11
C PRO A 231 -17.15 -25.80 -4.93
N LYS A 232 -15.93 -25.61 -5.43
CA LYS A 232 -15.58 -24.43 -6.20
C LYS A 232 -16.17 -24.53 -7.61
N PHE A 233 -16.76 -23.43 -8.13
CA PHE A 233 -17.30 -23.41 -9.48
C PHE A 233 -16.17 -23.37 -10.53
N SER A 234 -16.45 -23.89 -11.72
CA SER A 234 -15.59 -23.76 -12.89
C SER A 234 -15.92 -22.47 -13.64
N PHE A 235 -14.91 -21.81 -14.19
CA PHE A 235 -15.05 -20.58 -14.98
C PHE A 235 -14.35 -20.73 -16.33
N PRO A 236 -14.76 -19.98 -17.35
CA PRO A 236 -14.04 -19.93 -18.63
C PRO A 236 -12.66 -19.30 -18.41
N SER A 237 -11.61 -20.07 -18.68
CA SER A 237 -10.23 -19.56 -18.62
C SER A 237 -9.99 -18.57 -19.74
N MET A 238 -9.38 -17.43 -19.40
CA MET A 238 -8.92 -16.42 -20.35
C MET A 238 -7.39 -16.49 -20.56
N GLU A 239 -6.81 -17.67 -20.35
CA GLU A 239 -5.41 -17.90 -20.75
C GLU A 239 -5.24 -17.76 -22.26
N VAL A 240 -4.09 -17.23 -22.67
CA VAL A 240 -3.78 -17.09 -24.08
C VAL A 240 -3.60 -18.46 -24.74
N ASP A 241 -4.02 -18.52 -26.00
CA ASP A 241 -3.78 -19.69 -26.87
C ASP A 241 -2.27 -19.92 -27.01
N HIS A 242 -1.82 -21.12 -26.65
CA HIS A 242 -0.39 -21.48 -26.63
C HIS A 242 0.23 -21.38 -28.04
N ASP A 243 -0.47 -21.85 -29.05
CA ASP A 243 0.05 -21.89 -30.44
C ASP A 243 0.18 -20.44 -30.97
N LEU A 244 -0.78 -19.58 -30.67
CA LEU A 244 -0.73 -18.16 -31.03
C LEU A 244 0.43 -17.45 -30.31
N PHE A 245 0.61 -17.69 -29.00
CA PHE A 245 1.71 -17.11 -28.25
C PHE A 245 3.06 -17.57 -28.79
N GLU A 246 3.24 -18.87 -29.07
CA GLU A 246 4.48 -19.44 -29.62
C GLU A 246 4.78 -18.87 -31.03
N ALA A 247 3.78 -18.70 -31.86
CA ALA A 247 3.94 -18.11 -33.20
C ALA A 247 4.44 -16.65 -33.12
N ILE A 248 3.84 -15.84 -32.23
CA ILE A 248 4.25 -14.45 -32.00
C ILE A 248 5.65 -14.41 -31.38
N GLN A 249 5.93 -15.24 -30.39
CA GLN A 249 7.22 -15.32 -29.71
C GLN A 249 8.35 -15.67 -30.71
N ASN A 250 8.19 -16.71 -31.51
CA ASN A 250 9.22 -17.15 -32.46
C ASN A 250 9.57 -16.08 -33.49
N LYS A 251 8.59 -15.25 -33.89
CA LYS A 251 8.79 -14.28 -34.96
C LYS A 251 9.24 -12.91 -34.47
N TYR A 252 8.73 -12.44 -33.31
CA TYR A 252 8.87 -11.05 -32.90
C TYR A 252 9.77 -10.84 -31.67
N THR A 253 10.33 -11.90 -31.05
CA THR A 253 11.17 -11.79 -29.85
C THR A 253 12.33 -10.80 -30.02
N GLU A 254 13.09 -10.87 -31.11
CA GLU A 254 14.26 -9.99 -31.28
C GLU A 254 13.87 -8.53 -31.53
N GLN A 255 12.76 -8.28 -32.19
CA GLN A 255 12.24 -6.95 -32.42
C GLN A 255 11.74 -6.32 -31.09
N VAL A 256 11.02 -7.10 -30.29
CA VAL A 256 10.54 -6.66 -28.98
C VAL A 256 11.72 -6.45 -28.02
N LYS A 257 12.74 -7.30 -28.02
CA LYS A 257 13.99 -7.08 -27.26
C LYS A 257 14.62 -5.73 -27.60
N PHE A 258 14.78 -5.42 -28.87
CA PHE A 258 15.33 -4.13 -29.31
C PHE A 258 14.48 -2.95 -28.85
N ALA A 259 13.16 -3.08 -28.89
CA ALA A 259 12.26 -2.02 -28.46
C ALA A 259 12.33 -1.77 -26.95
N LEU A 260 12.49 -2.83 -26.16
CA LEU A 260 12.55 -2.76 -24.68
C LEU A 260 13.90 -2.28 -24.14
N ASP A 261 14.99 -2.41 -24.93
CA ASP A 261 16.35 -2.07 -24.50
C ASP A 261 16.59 -0.54 -24.56
N THR A 262 16.03 0.17 -23.60
CA THR A 262 16.17 1.63 -23.45
C THR A 262 15.73 2.08 -22.06
N ASP A 263 16.37 3.10 -21.52
CA ASP A 263 16.02 3.79 -20.27
C ASP A 263 14.85 4.78 -20.44
N ASP A 264 14.58 5.23 -21.67
CA ASP A 264 13.53 6.20 -21.98
C ASP A 264 12.19 5.52 -22.31
N LYS A 265 11.17 5.81 -21.51
CA LYS A 265 9.81 5.28 -21.69
C LYS A 265 9.21 5.68 -23.04
N ASN A 266 9.43 6.93 -23.50
CA ASN A 266 8.84 7.42 -24.74
C ASN A 266 9.48 6.72 -25.96
N VAL A 267 10.80 6.60 -25.95
CA VAL A 267 11.55 5.86 -27.00
C VAL A 267 11.10 4.41 -27.07
N ARG A 268 10.84 3.79 -25.93
CA ARG A 268 10.32 2.42 -25.87
C ARG A 268 8.94 2.30 -26.53
N GLU A 269 8.02 3.18 -26.19
CA GLU A 269 6.66 3.16 -26.76
C GLU A 269 6.70 3.45 -28.28
N GLU A 270 7.53 4.39 -28.73
CA GLU A 270 7.74 4.66 -30.15
C GLU A 270 8.28 3.45 -30.93
N ARG A 271 9.16 2.65 -30.32
CA ARG A 271 9.70 1.42 -30.92
C ARG A 271 8.71 0.26 -30.89
N LEU A 272 7.90 0.15 -29.82
CA LEU A 272 6.93 -0.94 -29.65
C LEU A 272 5.71 -0.78 -30.54
N GLN A 273 5.22 0.43 -30.79
CA GLN A 273 3.98 0.64 -31.54
C GLN A 273 4.01 0.02 -32.95
N PRO A 274 5.03 0.24 -33.80
CA PRO A 274 5.10 -0.41 -35.12
C PRO A 274 5.13 -1.94 -35.05
N ILE A 275 5.71 -2.50 -33.97
CA ILE A 275 5.77 -3.96 -33.77
C ILE A 275 4.37 -4.49 -33.41
N LYS A 276 3.65 -3.81 -32.53
CA LYS A 276 2.25 -4.14 -32.21
C LYS A 276 1.38 -4.11 -33.45
N ASP A 277 1.47 -3.04 -34.25
CA ASP A 277 0.71 -2.88 -35.49
C ASP A 277 1.03 -4.01 -36.49
N ALA A 278 2.30 -4.42 -36.61
CA ALA A 278 2.72 -5.53 -37.47
C ALA A 278 2.18 -6.89 -36.99
N ILE A 279 2.16 -7.14 -35.68
CA ILE A 279 1.60 -8.36 -35.10
C ILE A 279 0.09 -8.40 -35.36
N HIS A 280 -0.64 -7.32 -35.13
CA HIS A 280 -2.06 -7.24 -35.43
C HIS A 280 -2.36 -7.42 -36.92
N ALA A 281 -1.62 -6.74 -37.80
CA ALA A 281 -1.78 -6.90 -39.27
C ALA A 281 -1.60 -8.34 -39.74
N GLU A 282 -0.78 -9.13 -39.06
CA GLU A 282 -0.55 -10.55 -39.45
C GLU A 282 -1.55 -11.52 -38.83
N PHE A 283 -1.91 -11.30 -37.55
CA PHE A 283 -2.67 -12.30 -36.79
C PHE A 283 -4.17 -11.99 -36.66
N ASP A 284 -4.65 -10.74 -36.83
CA ASP A 284 -6.07 -10.42 -36.74
C ASP A 284 -6.93 -11.15 -37.77
N GLU A 285 -6.42 -11.35 -39.00
CA GLU A 285 -7.13 -12.12 -40.06
C GLU A 285 -7.17 -13.63 -39.73
N GLN A 286 -6.12 -14.15 -39.09
CA GLN A 286 -6.02 -15.58 -38.74
C GLN A 286 -6.83 -15.92 -37.50
N TYR A 287 -7.00 -14.97 -36.61
CA TYR A 287 -7.69 -15.12 -35.34
C TYR A 287 -8.79 -14.03 -35.17
N PRO A 288 -9.84 -14.06 -35.99
CA PRO A 288 -10.91 -13.09 -35.93
C PRO A 288 -11.57 -13.10 -34.55
N ASP A 289 -11.93 -11.94 -34.04
CA ASP A 289 -12.49 -11.71 -32.69
C ASP A 289 -11.54 -11.97 -31.50
N LYS A 290 -10.23 -12.19 -31.73
CA LYS A 290 -9.22 -12.43 -30.71
C LYS A 290 -8.20 -11.27 -30.54
N ALA A 291 -8.51 -10.05 -30.97
CA ALA A 291 -7.58 -8.92 -30.88
C ALA A 291 -7.08 -8.68 -29.43
N ALA A 292 -7.95 -8.74 -28.43
CA ALA A 292 -7.55 -8.64 -27.02
C ALA A 292 -6.63 -9.78 -26.56
N MET A 293 -6.74 -10.97 -27.14
CA MET A 293 -5.84 -12.09 -26.86
C MET A 293 -4.47 -11.88 -27.50
N ILE A 294 -4.40 -11.24 -28.67
CA ILE A 294 -3.15 -10.84 -29.32
C ILE A 294 -2.42 -9.80 -28.47
N ASP A 295 -3.14 -8.78 -27.95
CA ASP A 295 -2.59 -7.81 -27.00
C ASP A 295 -2.01 -8.48 -25.74
N GLU A 296 -2.73 -9.46 -25.19
CA GLU A 296 -2.25 -10.23 -24.04
C GLU A 296 -1.00 -11.07 -24.38
N CYS A 297 -0.91 -11.64 -25.60
CA CYS A 297 0.30 -12.31 -26.06
C CYS A 297 1.49 -11.37 -26.16
N ILE A 298 1.28 -10.16 -26.69
CA ILE A 298 2.32 -9.12 -26.77
C ILE A 298 2.78 -8.72 -25.35
N TYR A 299 1.86 -8.54 -24.42
CA TYR A 299 2.16 -8.26 -23.01
C TYR A 299 2.98 -9.41 -22.38
N LYS A 300 2.56 -10.66 -22.57
CA LYS A 300 3.28 -11.85 -22.06
C LYS A 300 4.66 -11.98 -22.67
N LEU A 301 4.84 -11.65 -23.96
CA LEU A 301 6.14 -11.67 -24.63
C LEU A 301 7.10 -10.63 -24.01
N GLN A 302 6.63 -9.40 -23.80
CA GLN A 302 7.42 -8.38 -23.12
C GLN A 302 7.81 -8.83 -21.70
N LYS A 303 6.85 -9.37 -20.96
CA LYS A 303 7.09 -9.91 -19.62
C LYS A 303 8.12 -11.03 -19.61
N PHE A 304 8.01 -11.97 -20.56
CA PHE A 304 8.95 -13.07 -20.73
C PHE A 304 10.38 -12.56 -20.98
N ILE A 305 10.55 -11.61 -21.89
CA ILE A 305 11.86 -11.04 -22.24
C ILE A 305 12.50 -10.35 -21.03
N VAL A 306 11.76 -9.45 -20.36
CA VAL A 306 12.29 -8.72 -19.19
C VAL A 306 12.67 -9.67 -18.07
N ARG A 307 11.85 -10.69 -17.79
CA ARG A 307 12.15 -11.68 -16.75
C ARG A 307 13.37 -12.53 -17.09
N ARG A 308 13.58 -12.91 -18.37
CA ARG A 308 14.81 -13.60 -18.81
C ARG A 308 16.04 -12.73 -18.64
N TRP A 309 15.97 -11.44 -19.04
CA TRP A 309 17.09 -10.51 -18.84
C TRP A 309 17.48 -10.41 -17.36
N LEU A 310 16.50 -10.27 -16.48
CA LEU A 310 16.76 -10.15 -15.05
C LEU A 310 17.33 -11.43 -14.44
N LEU A 311 16.71 -12.60 -14.70
CA LEU A 311 17.08 -13.88 -14.06
C LEU A 311 18.32 -14.55 -14.68
N ASP A 312 18.49 -14.47 -15.99
CA ASP A 312 19.51 -15.22 -16.70
C ASP A 312 20.74 -14.36 -17.03
N GLU A 313 20.53 -13.10 -17.41
CA GLU A 313 21.58 -12.19 -17.85
C GLU A 313 22.00 -11.16 -16.78
N GLN A 314 21.24 -11.07 -15.69
CA GLN A 314 21.39 -10.02 -14.66
C GLN A 314 21.41 -8.61 -15.28
N LYS A 315 20.63 -8.43 -16.35
CA LYS A 315 20.51 -7.18 -17.09
C LYS A 315 19.17 -6.53 -16.78
N ARG A 316 19.19 -5.27 -16.35
CA ARG A 316 17.99 -4.43 -16.23
C ARG A 316 17.69 -3.74 -17.56
N VAL A 317 16.42 -3.37 -17.77
CA VAL A 317 15.97 -2.75 -19.03
C VAL A 317 16.66 -1.43 -19.36
N ASP A 318 17.17 -0.72 -18.36
CA ASP A 318 17.91 0.53 -18.49
C ASP A 318 19.43 0.37 -18.33
N GLY A 319 19.92 -0.88 -18.32
CA GLY A 319 21.34 -1.20 -18.25
C GLY A 319 21.98 -1.11 -16.89
N ARG A 320 21.25 -0.73 -15.84
CA ARG A 320 21.76 -0.68 -14.46
C ARG A 320 22.07 -2.06 -13.91
N GLY A 321 22.97 -2.12 -12.93
CA GLY A 321 23.15 -3.27 -12.04
C GLY A 321 21.98 -3.42 -11.04
N MET A 322 21.87 -4.61 -10.39
CA MET A 322 20.74 -4.93 -9.51
C MET A 322 20.65 -4.02 -8.27
N ASP A 323 21.78 -3.55 -7.77
CA ASP A 323 21.88 -2.66 -6.62
C ASP A 323 22.08 -1.18 -6.99
N GLU A 324 22.02 -0.86 -8.28
CA GLU A 324 22.23 0.49 -8.79
C GLU A 324 20.92 1.27 -8.86
N MET A 325 20.95 2.50 -8.36
CA MET A 325 19.84 3.44 -8.44
C MET A 325 19.91 4.29 -9.72
N ARG A 326 18.75 4.75 -10.18
CA ARG A 326 18.67 5.76 -11.26
C ARG A 326 19.39 7.05 -10.85
N PRO A 327 19.74 7.94 -11.78
CA PRO A 327 20.22 9.28 -11.44
C PRO A 327 19.24 9.99 -10.50
N LEU A 328 19.74 10.52 -9.37
CA LEU A 328 18.96 11.16 -8.33
C LEU A 328 19.32 12.64 -8.21
N ALA A 329 18.31 13.49 -7.95
CA ALA A 329 18.50 14.89 -7.65
C ALA A 329 17.47 15.38 -6.62
N ALA A 330 17.85 16.37 -5.81
CA ALA A 330 17.00 17.01 -4.81
C ALA A 330 17.16 18.52 -4.88
N GLU A 331 16.03 19.24 -4.83
CA GLU A 331 15.99 20.71 -4.84
C GLU A 331 14.98 21.19 -3.80
N VAL A 332 15.22 22.38 -3.23
CA VAL A 332 14.34 23.02 -2.24
C VAL A 332 14.12 24.50 -2.58
N GLY A 333 13.04 25.07 -2.03
CA GLY A 333 12.79 26.51 -2.19
C GLY A 333 12.32 26.92 -3.61
N LEU A 334 11.67 26.03 -4.34
CA LEU A 334 11.29 26.25 -5.75
C LEU A 334 10.17 27.29 -5.92
N LEU A 335 9.26 27.37 -4.96
CA LEU A 335 8.05 28.18 -5.07
C LEU A 335 8.09 29.39 -4.11
N PRO A 336 7.92 30.63 -4.59
CA PRO A 336 8.26 31.82 -3.82
C PRO A 336 7.28 32.18 -2.68
N ARG A 337 6.05 31.68 -2.69
CA ARG A 337 5.01 32.07 -1.71
C ARG A 337 4.52 30.95 -0.82
N VAL A 338 4.89 29.71 -1.08
CA VAL A 338 4.57 28.57 -0.22
C VAL A 338 5.42 28.56 1.03
N HIS A 339 5.05 27.78 2.04
CA HIS A 339 5.80 27.77 3.30
C HIS A 339 7.06 26.92 3.23
N GLY A 340 7.06 25.88 2.38
CA GLY A 340 8.23 25.07 2.02
C GLY A 340 7.93 24.26 0.76
N SER A 341 8.98 23.95 0.00
CA SER A 341 8.86 23.11 -1.22
C SER A 341 10.10 22.27 -1.42
N GLY A 342 9.92 21.02 -1.84
CA GLY A 342 10.99 20.11 -2.18
C GLY A 342 10.66 19.34 -3.47
N LEU A 343 11.59 19.27 -4.40
CA LEU A 343 11.51 18.45 -5.61
C LEU A 343 12.51 17.30 -5.46
N PHE A 344 12.02 16.09 -5.65
CA PHE A 344 12.88 14.91 -5.73
C PHE A 344 12.72 14.26 -7.10
N THR A 345 13.85 14.06 -7.76
CA THR A 345 13.95 13.45 -9.09
C THR A 345 14.67 12.12 -9.00
N ARG A 346 14.13 11.11 -9.67
CA ARG A 346 14.63 9.74 -9.75
C ARG A 346 14.51 9.25 -11.19
N GLY A 347 15.54 9.43 -12.01
CA GLY A 347 15.44 9.24 -13.46
C GLY A 347 14.28 10.07 -14.04
N GLN A 348 13.34 9.42 -14.73
CA GLN A 348 12.15 10.08 -15.28
C GLN A 348 11.01 10.29 -14.24
N THR A 349 11.18 9.87 -13.00
CA THR A 349 10.18 10.11 -11.94
C THR A 349 10.50 11.40 -11.20
N GLN A 350 9.52 12.32 -11.11
CA GLN A 350 9.64 13.60 -10.43
C GLN A 350 8.43 13.85 -9.54
N VAL A 351 8.68 14.19 -8.27
CA VAL A 351 7.63 14.56 -7.31
C VAL A 351 8.02 15.86 -6.62
N MET A 352 7.14 16.84 -6.68
CA MET A 352 7.25 18.09 -5.94
C MET A 352 6.30 18.04 -4.75
N THR A 353 6.84 18.21 -3.53
CA THR A 353 6.04 18.29 -2.31
C THR A 353 6.05 19.71 -1.78
N ILE A 354 4.87 20.18 -1.37
CA ILE A 354 4.65 21.51 -0.83
C ILE A 354 4.15 21.39 0.61
N THR A 355 4.78 22.11 1.52
CA THR A 355 4.37 22.21 2.93
C THR A 355 3.58 23.49 3.17
N THR A 356 2.46 23.36 3.87
CA THR A 356 1.67 24.48 4.40
C THR A 356 1.55 24.32 5.91
N LEU A 357 1.83 25.40 6.63
CA LEU A 357 1.70 25.50 8.09
C LEU A 357 0.48 26.34 8.42
N GLY A 358 -0.33 25.88 9.35
CA GLY A 358 -1.51 26.59 9.86
C GLY A 358 -1.59 26.52 11.38
N PRO A 359 -2.50 27.28 12.03
CA PRO A 359 -2.77 27.10 13.45
C PRO A 359 -3.29 25.69 13.74
N VAL A 360 -3.12 25.21 14.97
CA VAL A 360 -3.59 23.87 15.40
C VAL A 360 -5.09 23.67 15.15
N SER A 361 -5.88 24.75 15.17
CA SER A 361 -7.32 24.73 14.86
C SER A 361 -7.63 24.25 13.42
N ASP A 362 -6.65 24.32 12.51
CA ASP A 362 -6.77 23.85 11.13
C ASP A 362 -6.51 22.32 10.98
N SER A 363 -6.29 21.62 12.09
CA SER A 363 -6.20 20.16 12.10
C SER A 363 -7.45 19.53 11.50
N GLN A 364 -7.27 18.47 10.74
CA GLN A 364 -8.39 17.72 10.15
C GLN A 364 -9.23 17.10 11.26
N LYS A 365 -10.55 17.32 11.21
CA LYS A 365 -11.50 16.61 12.08
C LYS A 365 -11.80 15.24 11.50
N LEU A 366 -11.76 14.22 12.35
CA LEU A 366 -12.07 12.85 12.02
C LEU A 366 -13.46 12.50 12.57
N ASP A 367 -14.33 11.96 11.71
CA ASP A 367 -15.67 11.50 12.09
C ASP A 367 -15.76 10.02 11.70
N GLY A 368 -15.03 9.17 12.42
CA GLY A 368 -14.89 7.74 12.19
C GLY A 368 -15.27 6.89 13.41
N ILE A 369 -14.95 5.60 13.31
CA ILE A 369 -15.16 4.62 14.38
C ILE A 369 -14.03 4.58 15.41
N ASP A 370 -12.96 5.34 15.18
CA ASP A 370 -11.81 5.45 16.07
C ASP A 370 -12.04 6.47 17.18
N GLU A 371 -11.20 6.40 18.20
CA GLU A 371 -11.17 7.37 19.29
C GLU A 371 -10.51 8.71 18.88
N GLU A 372 -9.64 8.69 17.88
CA GLU A 372 -9.01 9.91 17.36
C GLU A 372 -10.03 10.84 16.71
N GLU A 373 -10.11 12.08 17.20
CA GLU A 373 -11.02 13.10 16.69
C GLU A 373 -10.34 14.11 15.76
N THR A 374 -9.01 14.20 15.78
CA THR A 374 -8.24 15.17 15.00
C THR A 374 -6.94 14.62 14.48
N LYS A 375 -6.53 15.08 13.31
CA LYS A 375 -5.25 14.77 12.68
C LYS A 375 -4.49 16.06 12.36
N ARG A 376 -3.40 16.32 13.07
CA ARG A 376 -2.59 17.54 12.96
C ARG A 376 -1.64 17.52 11.77
N TYR A 377 -1.06 16.36 11.47
CA TYR A 377 -0.18 16.12 10.34
C TYR A 377 -0.92 15.41 9.22
N MET A 378 -0.95 16.00 8.04
CA MET A 378 -1.69 15.53 6.88
C MET A 378 -0.78 15.46 5.66
N HIS A 379 -0.87 14.38 4.90
CA HIS A 379 -0.16 14.25 3.64
C HIS A 379 -1.12 13.83 2.52
N HIS A 380 -1.23 14.65 1.48
CA HIS A 380 -2.01 14.37 0.29
C HIS A 380 -1.10 14.11 -0.91
N TYR A 381 -1.53 13.23 -1.80
CA TYR A 381 -0.76 12.80 -2.97
C TYR A 381 -1.63 12.86 -4.21
N ASN A 382 -1.17 13.57 -5.23
CA ASN A 382 -1.87 13.74 -6.50
C ASN A 382 -1.07 13.08 -7.63
N PHE A 383 -1.75 12.24 -8.42
CA PHE A 383 -1.17 11.53 -9.56
C PHE A 383 -1.97 11.85 -10.84
N PRO A 384 -1.76 13.01 -11.46
CA PRO A 384 -2.48 13.41 -12.65
C PRO A 384 -2.06 12.59 -13.87
N ALA A 385 -2.98 12.39 -14.82
CA ALA A 385 -2.76 11.55 -15.99
C ALA A 385 -1.57 11.99 -16.84
N TYR A 386 -1.31 13.31 -16.94
CA TYR A 386 -0.14 13.82 -17.67
C TYR A 386 1.20 13.31 -17.14
N SER A 387 1.27 12.91 -15.85
CA SER A 387 2.51 12.40 -15.24
C SER A 387 2.98 11.09 -15.87
N VAL A 388 2.10 10.36 -16.53
CA VAL A 388 2.39 9.14 -17.29
C VAL A 388 2.15 9.29 -18.80
N GLY A 389 1.87 10.51 -19.27
CA GLY A 389 1.62 10.80 -20.69
C GLY A 389 0.21 10.45 -21.16
N GLU A 390 -0.73 10.20 -20.24
CA GLU A 390 -2.13 9.88 -20.57
C GLU A 390 -3.02 11.12 -20.65
N THR A 391 -4.06 11.05 -21.48
CA THR A 391 -5.12 12.05 -21.58
C THR A 391 -6.34 11.58 -20.81
N LYS A 392 -6.59 12.18 -19.65
CA LYS A 392 -7.73 11.82 -18.78
C LYS A 392 -8.22 13.03 -18.01
N ALA A 393 -9.53 13.15 -17.85
CA ALA A 393 -10.11 14.20 -17.01
C ALA A 393 -9.73 14.04 -15.53
N SER A 394 -9.40 15.13 -14.86
CA SER A 394 -9.14 15.15 -13.43
C SER A 394 -10.45 14.93 -12.65
N ARG A 395 -10.50 13.89 -11.82
CA ARG A 395 -11.69 13.49 -11.03
C ARG A 395 -11.44 13.40 -9.52
N GLY A 396 -10.37 14.01 -9.04
CA GLY A 396 -9.93 13.87 -7.65
C GLY A 396 -9.21 12.54 -7.37
N PRO A 397 -8.72 12.34 -6.14
CA PRO A 397 -7.87 11.21 -5.79
C PRO A 397 -8.63 9.88 -5.80
N GLY A 398 -8.03 8.88 -6.43
CA GLY A 398 -8.48 7.49 -6.37
C GLY A 398 -7.91 6.73 -5.16
N ARG A 399 -8.34 5.48 -4.97
CA ARG A 399 -7.86 4.61 -3.86
C ARG A 399 -6.33 4.45 -3.83
N ARG A 400 -5.67 4.42 -5.01
CA ARG A 400 -4.21 4.30 -5.12
C ARG A 400 -3.51 5.55 -4.60
N GLU A 401 -4.01 6.73 -4.96
CA GLU A 401 -3.46 8.01 -4.51
C GLU A 401 -3.59 8.20 -3.00
N ILE A 402 -4.73 7.81 -2.42
CA ILE A 402 -4.94 7.80 -0.98
C ILE A 402 -3.94 6.86 -0.30
N GLY A 403 -3.73 5.66 -0.83
CA GLY A 403 -2.75 4.71 -0.29
C GLY A 403 -1.30 5.19 -0.36
N HIS A 404 -0.90 5.86 -1.44
CA HIS A 404 0.44 6.43 -1.58
C HIS A 404 0.65 7.63 -0.65
N GLY A 405 -0.36 8.49 -0.49
CA GLY A 405 -0.34 9.60 0.47
C GLY A 405 -0.18 9.10 1.91
N ALA A 406 -0.96 8.09 2.28
CA ALA A 406 -0.90 7.48 3.61
C ALA A 406 0.45 6.82 3.92
N LEU A 407 1.11 6.18 2.93
CA LEU A 407 2.46 5.64 3.09
C LEU A 407 3.47 6.74 3.38
N ALA A 408 3.45 7.83 2.62
CA ALA A 408 4.36 8.95 2.84
C ALA A 408 4.06 9.65 4.18
N GLN A 409 2.79 9.82 4.57
CA GLN A 409 2.41 10.34 5.87
C GLN A 409 3.00 9.48 6.99
N ARG A 410 2.76 8.18 6.96
CA ARG A 410 3.24 7.21 7.96
C ARG A 410 4.77 7.20 8.06
N ALA A 411 5.46 7.36 6.93
CA ALA A 411 6.92 7.39 6.91
C ALA A 411 7.53 8.59 7.63
N LEU A 412 6.86 9.74 7.59
CA LEU A 412 7.34 10.99 8.20
C LEU A 412 6.78 11.22 9.62
N GLU A 413 5.66 10.60 9.98
CA GLU A 413 4.96 10.81 11.25
C GLU A 413 5.87 10.66 12.49
N PRO A 414 6.75 9.64 12.58
CA PRO A 414 7.66 9.47 13.72
C PRO A 414 8.69 10.58 13.90
N VAL A 415 8.95 11.36 12.86
CA VAL A 415 9.95 12.45 12.90
C VAL A 415 9.31 13.84 12.98
N ILE A 416 7.99 13.94 12.93
CA ILE A 416 7.27 15.21 13.13
C ILE A 416 7.39 15.63 14.60
N PRO A 417 7.79 16.87 14.89
CA PRO A 417 7.89 17.36 16.27
C PRO A 417 6.53 17.38 16.98
N PRO A 418 6.48 17.14 18.29
CA PRO A 418 5.25 17.23 19.07
C PRO A 418 4.66 18.66 19.05
N VAL A 419 3.38 18.79 19.39
CA VAL A 419 2.68 20.08 19.31
C VAL A 419 3.24 21.11 20.29
N GLU A 420 3.80 20.67 21.40
CA GLU A 420 4.43 21.51 22.42
C GLU A 420 5.69 22.21 21.91
N GLU A 421 6.43 21.54 21.02
CA GLU A 421 7.66 22.08 20.42
C GLU A 421 7.38 22.86 19.14
N PHE A 422 6.41 22.41 18.35
CA PHE A 422 6.06 23.03 17.07
C PHE A 422 4.53 23.12 16.92
N PRO A 423 3.87 24.18 17.43
CA PRO A 423 2.42 24.29 17.57
C PRO A 423 1.71 24.67 16.26
N TYR A 424 1.93 23.90 15.21
CA TYR A 424 1.30 24.06 13.90
C TYR A 424 0.55 22.82 13.45
N ALA A 425 -0.58 23.00 12.79
CA ALA A 425 -1.09 22.00 11.86
C ALA A 425 -0.21 22.01 10.61
N ILE A 426 0.17 20.83 10.15
CA ILE A 426 1.11 20.64 9.04
C ILE A 426 0.42 19.88 7.91
N ARG A 427 0.32 20.49 6.73
CA ARG A 427 -0.24 19.85 5.55
C ARG A 427 0.81 19.77 4.45
N LEU A 428 1.08 18.56 3.96
CA LEU A 428 1.90 18.32 2.79
C LEU A 428 1.02 17.93 1.60
N VAL A 429 1.41 18.39 0.42
CA VAL A 429 0.81 17.94 -0.84
C VAL A 429 1.94 17.55 -1.79
N SER A 430 1.98 16.28 -2.17
CA SER A 430 2.90 15.78 -3.18
C SER A 430 2.23 15.76 -4.54
N GLU A 431 2.75 16.54 -5.46
CA GLU A 431 2.35 16.62 -6.86
C GLU A 431 3.29 15.76 -7.71
N VAL A 432 2.78 14.73 -8.33
CA VAL A 432 3.55 13.90 -9.26
C VAL A 432 3.63 14.61 -10.61
N LEU A 433 4.82 15.04 -10.99
CA LEU A 433 5.07 15.77 -12.24
C LEU A 433 5.36 14.80 -13.40
N SER A 434 6.08 13.71 -13.10
CA SER A 434 6.38 12.64 -14.05
C SER A 434 6.57 11.33 -13.30
N SER A 435 6.21 10.19 -13.90
CA SER A 435 6.31 8.88 -13.27
C SER A 435 6.78 7.77 -14.22
N ASN A 436 7.84 7.10 -13.79
CA ASN A 436 8.33 5.84 -14.35
C ASN A 436 8.71 4.86 -13.22
N GLY A 437 7.79 4.61 -12.28
CA GLY A 437 7.96 3.72 -11.13
C GLY A 437 8.58 4.39 -9.89
N SER A 438 8.35 3.77 -8.73
CA SER A 438 8.83 4.21 -7.38
C SER A 438 8.41 5.62 -6.98
N THR A 439 7.23 6.07 -7.42
CA THR A 439 6.77 7.45 -7.28
C THR A 439 6.41 7.80 -5.83
N SER A 440 5.78 6.86 -5.09
CA SER A 440 5.48 7.06 -3.66
C SER A 440 6.74 7.22 -2.81
N GLN A 441 7.84 6.56 -3.21
CA GLN A 441 9.12 6.71 -2.53
C GLN A 441 9.77 8.08 -2.80
N ALA A 442 9.61 8.59 -4.01
CA ALA A 442 10.02 9.96 -4.32
C ALA A 442 9.20 10.99 -3.51
N SER A 443 7.92 10.72 -3.22
CA SER A 443 7.10 11.60 -2.37
C SER A 443 7.57 11.62 -0.92
N ILE A 444 8.08 10.51 -0.36
CA ILE A 444 8.70 10.48 0.97
C ILE A 444 9.92 11.40 1.01
N CYS A 445 10.83 11.28 0.03
CA CYS A 445 12.01 12.14 -0.06
C CYS A 445 11.63 13.62 -0.24
N GLY A 446 10.69 13.92 -1.16
CA GLY A 446 10.18 15.27 -1.39
C GLY A 446 9.52 15.87 -0.15
N SER A 447 8.85 15.05 0.66
CA SER A 447 8.22 15.47 1.92
C SER A 447 9.25 15.88 2.97
N THR A 448 10.32 15.10 3.15
CA THR A 448 11.44 15.48 4.02
C THR A 448 12.04 16.81 3.60
N LEU A 449 12.35 16.97 2.30
CA LEU A 449 12.93 18.20 1.76
C LEU A 449 12.02 19.40 2.01
N SER A 450 10.71 19.24 1.76
CA SER A 450 9.71 20.29 1.92
C SER A 450 9.50 20.70 3.38
N LEU A 451 9.51 19.75 4.31
CA LEU A 451 9.42 20.01 5.75
C LEU A 451 10.65 20.79 6.24
N MET A 452 11.85 20.36 5.84
CA MET A 452 13.09 21.03 6.20
C MET A 452 13.17 22.46 5.61
N ASP A 453 12.71 22.65 4.37
CA ASP A 453 12.63 23.98 3.74
C ASP A 453 11.58 24.89 4.41
N ALA A 454 10.51 24.31 4.95
CA ALA A 454 9.50 25.05 5.72
C ALA A 454 9.95 25.48 7.12
N GLY A 455 11.11 24.99 7.59
CA GLY A 455 11.60 25.22 8.94
C GLY A 455 10.91 24.38 10.00
N VAL A 456 10.35 23.23 9.64
CA VAL A 456 9.84 22.25 10.59
C VAL A 456 11.02 21.49 11.19
N PRO A 457 11.23 21.53 12.52
CA PRO A 457 12.36 20.87 13.17
C PRO A 457 12.12 19.37 13.31
N ILE A 458 12.12 18.64 12.17
CA ILE A 458 11.95 17.19 12.17
C ILE A 458 13.09 16.51 12.92
N LYS A 459 12.78 15.43 13.64
CA LYS A 459 13.76 14.67 14.45
C LYS A 459 14.92 14.11 13.62
N SER A 460 14.64 13.64 12.42
CA SER A 460 15.62 13.09 11.49
C SER A 460 15.06 13.12 10.06
N PRO A 461 15.91 13.26 9.03
CA PRO A 461 15.47 13.14 7.65
C PRO A 461 15.08 11.69 7.32
N VAL A 462 14.09 11.53 6.48
CA VAL A 462 13.55 10.23 6.04
C VAL A 462 13.71 10.10 4.53
N ALA A 463 14.25 8.99 4.06
CA ALA A 463 14.30 8.64 2.65
C ALA A 463 13.40 7.43 2.35
N GLY A 464 12.89 7.37 1.12
CA GLY A 464 12.11 6.24 0.63
C GLY A 464 12.78 5.56 -0.54
N ILE A 465 12.71 4.23 -0.58
CA ILE A 465 13.22 3.39 -1.66
C ILE A 465 12.31 2.17 -1.87
N SER A 466 12.26 1.65 -3.09
CA SER A 466 11.61 0.38 -3.41
C SER A 466 12.63 -0.70 -3.75
N CYS A 467 12.27 -1.93 -3.44
CA CYS A 467 12.97 -3.14 -3.85
C CYS A 467 11.99 -4.05 -4.60
N GLY A 468 12.37 -4.47 -5.78
CA GLY A 468 11.63 -5.42 -6.60
C GLY A 468 12.14 -6.84 -6.42
N LEU A 469 11.35 -7.80 -6.91
CA LEU A 469 11.67 -9.22 -6.89
C LEU A 469 11.24 -9.86 -8.20
N ILE A 470 12.07 -10.75 -8.70
CA ILE A 470 11.73 -11.72 -9.75
C ILE A 470 12.01 -13.12 -9.22
N THR A 471 11.07 -14.03 -9.44
CA THR A 471 11.20 -15.44 -9.02
C THR A 471 10.88 -16.40 -10.16
N GLU A 472 11.53 -17.55 -10.16
CA GLU A 472 11.19 -18.68 -11.03
C GLU A 472 11.59 -19.99 -10.34
N GLY A 473 10.62 -20.77 -9.90
CA GLY A 473 10.86 -21.93 -9.03
C GLY A 473 11.58 -21.50 -7.76
N ASP A 474 12.75 -22.10 -7.50
CA ASP A 474 13.58 -21.78 -6.33
C ASP A 474 14.57 -20.61 -6.59
N ARG A 475 14.67 -20.16 -7.84
CA ARG A 475 15.52 -18.99 -8.17
C ARG A 475 14.80 -17.69 -7.86
N TRP A 476 15.51 -16.76 -7.26
CA TRP A 476 14.99 -15.42 -7.03
C TRP A 476 16.11 -14.37 -7.12
N MET A 477 15.72 -13.15 -7.40
CA MET A 477 16.60 -12.00 -7.45
C MET A 477 15.85 -10.74 -7.03
N THR A 478 16.46 -9.96 -6.16
CA THR A 478 15.96 -8.64 -5.77
C THR A 478 16.73 -7.53 -6.47
N MET A 479 16.08 -6.38 -6.66
CA MET A 479 16.68 -5.22 -7.28
C MET A 479 16.16 -3.92 -6.63
N VAL A 480 17.04 -2.94 -6.39
CA VAL A 480 16.65 -1.66 -5.80
C VAL A 480 16.18 -0.67 -6.87
N ASP A 481 15.36 0.28 -6.46
CA ASP A 481 14.88 1.38 -7.30
C ASP A 481 14.24 0.89 -8.61
N ILE A 482 13.17 0.12 -8.48
CA ILE A 482 12.44 -0.42 -9.63
C ILE A 482 11.81 0.68 -10.48
N GLN A 483 11.93 0.53 -11.79
CA GLN A 483 11.23 1.36 -12.76
C GLN A 483 9.91 0.71 -13.22
N GLY A 484 9.12 1.44 -14.03
CA GLY A 484 7.78 1.02 -14.43
C GLY A 484 7.67 -0.40 -14.98
N LEU A 485 8.53 -0.83 -15.91
CA LEU A 485 8.48 -2.20 -16.46
C LEU A 485 8.84 -3.27 -15.44
N GLU A 486 9.78 -2.97 -14.55
CA GLU A 486 10.20 -3.89 -13.48
C GLU A 486 9.10 -4.03 -12.42
N ASP A 487 8.35 -2.95 -12.13
CA ASP A 487 7.13 -3.04 -11.33
C ASP A 487 6.05 -3.86 -12.05
N PHE A 488 5.78 -3.61 -13.34
CA PHE A 488 4.73 -4.33 -14.08
C PHE A 488 5.00 -5.83 -14.19
N PHE A 489 6.23 -6.22 -14.52
CA PHE A 489 6.60 -7.60 -14.81
C PHE A 489 7.22 -8.34 -13.61
N GLY A 490 7.55 -7.61 -12.55
CA GLY A 490 8.07 -8.13 -11.30
C GLY A 490 7.01 -8.85 -10.46
N ASP A 491 7.49 -9.51 -9.41
CA ASP A 491 6.69 -10.30 -8.48
C ASP A 491 6.42 -9.58 -7.17
N MET A 492 7.21 -8.54 -6.85
CA MET A 492 7.11 -7.75 -5.62
C MET A 492 7.46 -6.28 -5.87
N ASP A 493 6.74 -5.39 -5.19
CA ASP A 493 7.11 -3.99 -4.96
C ASP A 493 7.18 -3.77 -3.43
N PHE A 494 8.39 -3.81 -2.89
CA PHE A 494 8.68 -3.70 -1.47
C PHE A 494 9.16 -2.27 -1.17
N LYS A 495 8.32 -1.48 -0.54
CA LYS A 495 8.54 -0.06 -0.27
C LYS A 495 8.96 0.14 1.18
N VAL A 496 10.09 0.80 1.39
CA VAL A 496 10.61 1.12 2.72
C VAL A 496 10.93 2.60 2.83
N GLY A 497 10.37 3.23 3.86
CA GLY A 497 10.78 4.55 4.34
C GLY A 497 11.56 4.42 5.65
N GLY A 498 12.55 5.28 5.85
CA GLY A 498 13.31 5.26 7.12
C GLY A 498 14.40 6.33 7.19
N THR A 499 14.91 6.47 8.40
CA THR A 499 16.08 7.30 8.74
C THR A 499 17.34 6.43 8.71
N HIS A 500 18.51 7.01 9.06
CA HIS A 500 19.74 6.23 9.32
C HIS A 500 19.60 5.22 10.47
N LYS A 501 18.73 5.50 11.44
CA LYS A 501 18.58 4.65 12.63
C LYS A 501 17.72 3.42 12.36
N GLY A 502 16.70 3.56 11.51
CA GLY A 502 15.79 2.47 11.29
C GLY A 502 14.62 2.82 10.38
N ILE A 503 13.73 1.86 10.28
CA ILE A 503 12.54 1.88 9.43
C ILE A 503 11.45 2.73 10.09
N THR A 504 10.78 3.56 9.29
CA THR A 504 9.60 4.33 9.71
C THR A 504 8.32 3.87 9.03
N ALA A 505 8.41 3.30 7.81
CA ALA A 505 7.25 2.73 7.14
C ALA A 505 7.64 1.60 6.19
N ILE A 506 6.76 0.62 6.07
CA ILE A 506 6.83 -0.44 5.05
C ILE A 506 5.47 -0.59 4.38
N GLN A 507 5.49 -0.81 3.07
CA GLN A 507 4.36 -1.32 2.32
C GLN A 507 4.85 -2.31 1.28
N MET A 508 4.29 -3.52 1.27
CA MET A 508 4.63 -4.57 0.34
C MET A 508 3.42 -4.94 -0.53
N ASP A 509 3.60 -4.90 -1.84
CA ASP A 509 2.65 -5.37 -2.82
C ASP A 509 3.22 -6.60 -3.55
N LEU A 510 2.48 -7.71 -3.58
CA LEU A 510 2.90 -8.97 -4.21
C LEU A 510 1.99 -9.35 -5.39
N LYS A 511 2.58 -10.03 -6.36
CA LYS A 511 1.90 -10.67 -7.50
C LYS A 511 2.06 -12.20 -7.49
N ILE A 512 2.70 -12.73 -6.45
CA ILE A 512 2.93 -14.15 -6.17
C ILE A 512 2.31 -14.53 -4.82
N ASP A 513 2.38 -15.80 -4.48
CA ASP A 513 1.76 -16.41 -3.29
C ASP A 513 2.47 -16.14 -1.95
N GLY A 514 3.52 -15.30 -1.95
CA GLY A 514 4.21 -14.85 -0.74
C GLY A 514 5.73 -14.90 -0.80
N LEU A 515 6.38 -14.46 0.28
CA LEU A 515 7.83 -14.36 0.44
C LEU A 515 8.36 -15.30 1.51
N THR A 516 9.62 -15.73 1.34
CA THR A 516 10.39 -16.40 2.37
C THR A 516 11.16 -15.39 3.23
N PRO A 517 11.59 -15.76 4.46
CA PRO A 517 12.37 -14.88 5.33
C PRO A 517 13.67 -14.37 4.69
N GLU A 518 14.32 -15.20 3.87
CA GLU A 518 15.58 -14.87 3.20
C GLU A 518 15.38 -13.70 2.21
N ILE A 519 14.29 -13.72 1.45
CA ILE A 519 13.94 -12.63 0.49
C ILE A 519 13.66 -11.34 1.25
N ILE A 520 12.92 -11.40 2.36
CA ILE A 520 12.61 -10.23 3.19
C ILE A 520 13.88 -9.63 3.77
N LYS A 521 14.78 -10.48 4.27
CA LYS A 521 16.07 -10.06 4.84
C LYS A 521 16.96 -9.38 3.79
N ASP A 522 17.04 -9.94 2.59
CA ASP A 522 17.81 -9.35 1.48
C ASP A 522 17.22 -8.00 1.06
N ALA A 523 15.89 -7.89 0.96
CA ALA A 523 15.21 -6.64 0.64
C ALA A 523 15.49 -5.55 1.71
N PHE A 524 15.51 -5.90 3.00
CA PHE A 524 15.89 -4.96 4.07
C PHE A 524 17.32 -4.47 3.91
N ALA A 525 18.28 -5.38 3.75
CA ALA A 525 19.70 -5.02 3.62
C ALA A 525 19.95 -4.07 2.42
N LYS A 526 19.33 -4.36 1.27
CA LYS A 526 19.46 -3.53 0.06
C LYS A 526 18.79 -2.16 0.22
N THR A 527 17.58 -2.14 0.77
CA THR A 527 16.87 -0.86 0.98
C THR A 527 17.51 0.00 2.05
N HIS A 528 18.13 -0.58 3.09
CA HIS A 528 18.89 0.15 4.10
C HIS A 528 20.05 0.90 3.45
N LYS A 529 20.92 0.17 2.76
CA LYS A 529 22.07 0.76 2.05
C LYS A 529 21.66 1.85 1.07
N ALA A 530 20.58 1.65 0.33
CA ALA A 530 20.09 2.63 -0.63
C ALA A 530 19.52 3.88 0.05
N ARG A 531 18.82 3.75 1.19
CA ARG A 531 18.32 4.89 1.96
C ARG A 531 19.46 5.75 2.49
N ASP A 532 20.50 5.14 3.07
CA ASP A 532 21.67 5.88 3.57
C ASP A 532 22.32 6.69 2.45
N TYR A 533 22.52 6.09 1.28
CA TYR A 533 23.04 6.80 0.13
C TYR A 533 22.16 7.99 -0.29
N ILE A 534 20.84 7.81 -0.34
CA ILE A 534 19.89 8.88 -0.72
C ILE A 534 19.98 10.03 0.31
N LEU A 535 20.04 9.71 1.59
CA LEU A 535 20.15 10.70 2.65
C LEU A 535 21.47 11.48 2.54
N ASP A 536 22.63 10.80 2.52
CA ASP A 536 23.94 11.42 2.61
C ASP A 536 24.38 12.10 1.31
N GLU A 537 24.15 11.42 0.18
CA GLU A 537 24.72 11.87 -1.09
C GLU A 537 23.78 12.79 -1.88
N ILE A 538 22.48 12.78 -1.58
CA ILE A 538 21.48 13.52 -2.36
C ILE A 538 20.75 14.55 -1.50
N MET A 539 20.03 14.12 -0.47
CA MET A 539 19.09 14.98 0.24
C MET A 539 19.79 15.97 1.17
N LEU A 540 20.75 15.49 1.98
CA LEU A 540 21.51 16.34 2.91
C LEU A 540 22.51 17.27 2.20
N LYS A 541 22.86 17.00 0.93
CA LYS A 541 23.60 17.96 0.11
C LYS A 541 22.73 19.11 -0.40
N ALA A 542 21.44 18.86 -0.63
CA ALA A 542 20.50 19.89 -1.04
C ALA A 542 20.05 20.78 0.13
N ILE A 543 19.82 20.17 1.30
CA ILE A 543 19.47 20.86 2.54
C ILE A 543 20.01 20.05 3.73
N PRO A 544 21.13 20.48 4.37
CA PRO A 544 21.78 19.72 5.43
C PRO A 544 21.00 19.75 6.76
N GLU A 545 20.26 20.82 7.03
CA GLU A 545 19.49 21.02 8.26
C GLU A 545 18.17 21.74 7.95
N PRO A 546 17.11 21.55 8.76
CA PRO A 546 15.91 22.37 8.65
C PRO A 546 16.22 23.85 8.71
N ARG A 547 15.50 24.68 7.95
CA ARG A 547 15.62 26.14 8.05
C ARG A 547 15.42 26.56 9.50
N PRO A 548 16.21 27.52 10.03
CA PRO A 548 16.16 27.91 11.45
C PRO A 548 14.85 28.62 11.84
N THR A 549 14.10 29.11 10.87
CA THR A 549 12.81 29.79 11.08
C THR A 549 11.82 29.40 9.99
N VAL A 550 10.55 29.45 10.35
CA VAL A 550 9.48 29.27 9.35
C VAL A 550 9.50 30.39 8.30
N ASN A 551 9.01 30.11 7.11
CA ASN A 551 8.96 31.04 6.00
C ASN A 551 8.19 32.33 6.41
N LYS A 552 8.59 33.46 5.82
CA LYS A 552 7.95 34.78 6.09
C LYS A 552 6.45 34.83 5.78
N TYR A 553 5.96 33.95 4.94
CA TYR A 553 4.54 33.82 4.60
C TYR A 553 3.79 32.83 5.48
N ALA A 554 4.48 32.02 6.27
CA ALA A 554 3.86 31.14 7.26
C ALA A 554 3.32 31.96 8.46
N PRO A 555 2.21 31.55 9.07
CA PRO A 555 1.73 32.18 10.30
C PRO A 555 2.80 32.05 11.38
N LYS A 556 3.03 33.15 12.14
CA LYS A 556 3.96 33.14 13.26
C LYS A 556 3.19 32.93 14.57
N MET A 557 3.59 31.92 15.31
CA MET A 557 3.08 31.69 16.65
C MET A 557 3.89 32.54 17.63
N LEU A 558 3.21 33.43 18.33
CA LEU A 558 3.80 34.30 19.33
C LEU A 558 3.31 33.87 20.71
N SER A 559 4.23 33.55 21.63
CA SER A 559 3.89 33.36 23.02
C SER A 559 3.69 34.73 23.68
N LEU A 560 2.50 34.99 24.21
CA LEU A 560 2.19 36.21 24.98
C LEU A 560 2.57 36.09 26.45
N ILE A 561 3.06 34.94 26.90
CA ILE A 561 3.37 34.68 28.32
C ILE A 561 4.51 35.58 28.83
N HIS A 562 5.38 36.06 27.94
CA HIS A 562 6.52 36.94 28.28
C HIS A 562 6.33 38.39 27.88
N ILE A 563 5.14 38.79 27.41
CA ILE A 563 4.80 40.19 27.21
C ILE A 563 4.36 40.72 28.59
N SER A 564 5.31 41.34 29.33
CA SER A 564 4.96 42.11 30.50
C SER A 564 3.93 43.18 30.11
N GLU A 565 2.83 43.29 30.86
CA GLU A 565 1.86 44.38 30.67
C GLU A 565 2.62 45.72 30.62
N PRO A 566 2.31 46.61 29.67
CA PRO A 566 2.86 47.93 29.70
C PRO A 566 2.41 48.58 31.01
N THR A 567 3.36 48.93 31.85
CA THR A 567 3.13 49.64 33.10
C THR A 567 2.25 50.84 32.77
N ARG A 568 0.96 50.83 33.22
CA ARG A 568 0.13 52.00 33.18
C ARG A 568 0.80 53.05 34.08
N HIS A 569 1.46 54.02 33.51
CA HIS A 569 1.74 55.26 34.19
C HIS A 569 0.40 55.93 34.45
N SER A 570 -0.15 55.71 35.63
CA SER A 570 -1.20 56.56 36.16
C SER A 570 -0.56 57.92 36.46
N LEU A 571 -0.66 58.86 35.56
CA LEU A 571 -0.56 60.25 35.86
C LEU A 571 -1.85 60.64 36.59
N ILE A 572 -1.75 60.70 37.94
CA ILE A 572 -2.72 61.39 38.78
C ILE A 572 -2.32 62.85 38.75
N SER A 573 -3.18 63.71 38.27
CA SER A 573 -3.26 65.11 38.62
C SER A 573 -4.71 65.51 38.76
#